data_03e792d8233cb1a9ddb442d7aa3edb4c
#
_entry.id   03e792d8233cb1a9ddb442d7aa3edb4c
#
_cell.length_a   1.000
_cell.length_b   1.000
_cell.length_c   1.000
_cell.angle_alpha   90.00
_cell.angle_beta   90.00
_cell.angle_gamma   90.00
#
_symmetry.space_group_name_H-M   'P 1'
#
loop_
_entity.id
_entity.type
_entity.pdbx_description
1 polymer ?
#
loop_
_entity_poly.entity_id
_entity_poly.type
_entity_poly.pdbx_seq_one_letter_code
_entity_poly.pdbx_strand_id
1 'polypeptide(L)'
;MTFLTADQILSADDLQREPVSVPEWGGTVLVQGMTGTERDKFESAMMNDNLSGVSRDRALDNYRARLAAACIVDESGKRLFQGSAVKRLGEKSAQALSRVVDVASRLSGLTDADAKELTGN
;
A
#
# COMPACT_ATOMS: atom_id res chain seq x y z
N MET A 1 34.39 -6.54 -8.96
CA MET A 1 33.04 -6.06 -8.53
C MET A 1 33.13 -4.58 -8.17
N THR A 2 32.29 -3.77 -8.76
CA THR A 2 32.27 -2.33 -8.48
C THR A 2 31.06 -2.03 -7.57
N PHE A 3 31.33 -1.32 -6.48
CA PHE A 3 30.27 -0.92 -5.54
C PHE A 3 29.60 0.36 -6.01
N LEU A 4 28.31 0.51 -5.69
CA LEU A 4 27.55 1.69 -6.04
C LEU A 4 27.97 2.89 -5.19
N THR A 5 27.91 4.07 -5.81
CA THR A 5 28.09 5.33 -5.09
C THR A 5 26.74 5.83 -4.59
N ALA A 6 26.76 6.82 -3.68
CA ALA A 6 25.54 7.44 -3.17
C ALA A 6 24.70 8.02 -4.31
N ASP A 7 25.31 8.72 -5.25
CA ASP A 7 24.59 9.32 -6.38
C ASP A 7 23.94 8.28 -7.26
N GLN A 8 24.61 7.17 -7.48
CA GLN A 8 24.05 6.06 -8.27
C GLN A 8 22.83 5.46 -7.60
N ILE A 9 22.89 5.30 -6.28
CA ILE A 9 21.74 4.78 -5.50
C ILE A 9 20.56 5.75 -5.57
N LEU A 10 20.83 7.04 -5.33
CA LEU A 10 19.77 8.04 -5.27
C LEU A 10 19.10 8.30 -6.62
N SER A 11 19.83 8.10 -7.72
CA SER A 11 19.27 8.31 -9.07
C SER A 11 18.67 7.06 -9.67
N ALA A 12 18.75 5.92 -8.99
CA ALA A 12 18.14 4.68 -9.49
C ALA A 12 16.60 4.75 -9.43
N ASP A 13 15.96 4.35 -10.51
CA ASP A 13 14.50 4.23 -10.56
C ASP A 13 14.13 2.82 -10.11
N ASP A 14 13.92 2.66 -8.81
CA ASP A 14 13.72 1.35 -8.19
C ASP A 14 12.28 1.08 -7.75
N LEU A 15 11.34 2.00 -8.00
CA LEU A 15 9.93 1.78 -7.68
C LEU A 15 9.24 1.09 -8.84
N GLN A 16 8.82 -0.14 -8.60
CA GLN A 16 8.12 -0.92 -9.61
C GLN A 16 6.65 -0.54 -9.68
N ARG A 17 6.11 -0.54 -10.88
CA ARG A 17 4.71 -0.28 -11.16
C ARG A 17 4.12 -1.43 -11.93
N GLU A 18 2.83 -1.70 -11.67
CA GLU A 18 2.13 -2.76 -12.38
C GLU A 18 0.68 -2.36 -12.61
N PRO A 19 0.19 -2.44 -13.85
CA PRO A 19 -1.24 -2.25 -14.11
C PRO A 19 -2.01 -3.46 -13.59
N VAL A 20 -3.11 -3.21 -12.90
CA VAL A 20 -3.97 -4.24 -12.31
C VAL A 20 -5.37 -4.08 -12.86
N SER A 21 -5.85 -5.11 -13.55
CA SER A 21 -7.22 -5.12 -14.05
C SER A 21 -8.20 -5.35 -12.89
N VAL A 22 -9.17 -4.46 -12.75
CA VAL A 22 -10.20 -4.56 -11.73
C VAL A 22 -11.55 -4.47 -12.43
N PRO A 23 -12.08 -5.62 -12.91
CA PRO A 23 -13.36 -5.63 -13.63
C PRO A 23 -14.50 -5.02 -12.82
N GLU A 24 -14.48 -5.19 -11.50
CA GLU A 24 -15.49 -4.62 -10.60
C GLU A 24 -15.56 -3.10 -10.69
N TRP A 25 -14.46 -2.45 -11.06
CA TRP A 25 -14.38 -0.99 -11.21
C TRP A 25 -14.43 -0.54 -12.68
N GLY A 26 -14.52 -1.49 -13.59
CA GLY A 26 -14.66 -1.21 -15.01
C GLY A 26 -13.39 -0.79 -15.71
N GLY A 27 -12.22 -1.08 -15.17
CA GLY A 27 -10.96 -0.67 -15.79
C GLY A 27 -9.73 -1.19 -15.08
N THR A 28 -8.63 -0.51 -15.34
CA THR A 28 -7.31 -0.87 -14.83
C THR A 28 -6.77 0.24 -13.96
N VAL A 29 -6.18 -0.12 -12.82
CA VAL A 29 -5.49 0.84 -11.95
C VAL A 29 -3.99 0.58 -12.01
N LEU A 30 -3.21 1.64 -11.79
CA LEU A 30 -1.75 1.54 -11.73
C LEU A 30 -1.34 1.43 -10.27
N VAL A 31 -0.62 0.38 -9.91
CA VAL A 31 -0.17 0.12 -8.55
C VAL A 31 1.35 0.28 -8.51
N GLN A 32 1.84 1.07 -7.56
CA GLN A 32 3.26 1.33 -7.37
C GLN A 32 3.67 0.92 -5.96
N GLY A 33 4.84 0.28 -5.84
CA GLY A 33 5.39 -0.06 -4.53
C GLY A 33 5.66 1.18 -3.69
N MET A 34 5.56 1.05 -2.38
CA MET A 34 5.86 2.14 -1.45
C MET A 34 7.37 2.40 -1.38
N THR A 35 7.74 3.68 -1.23
CA THR A 35 9.10 4.03 -0.81
C THR A 35 9.31 3.58 0.63
N GLY A 36 10.57 3.56 1.09
CA GLY A 36 10.87 3.26 2.48
C GLY A 36 10.17 4.21 3.45
N THR A 37 10.17 5.50 3.13
CA THR A 37 9.49 6.51 3.95
C THR A 37 7.97 6.30 3.97
N GLU A 38 7.38 6.00 2.82
CA GLU A 38 5.94 5.72 2.73
C GLU A 38 5.57 4.48 3.54
N ARG A 39 6.39 3.44 3.46
CA ARG A 39 6.17 2.21 4.23
C ARG A 39 6.27 2.47 5.72
N ASP A 40 7.27 3.25 6.16
CA ASP A 40 7.42 3.61 7.56
C ASP A 40 6.18 4.34 8.09
N LYS A 41 5.66 5.29 7.31
CA LYS A 41 4.44 6.03 7.67
C LYS A 41 3.22 5.12 7.73
N PHE A 42 3.10 4.21 6.79
CA PHE A 42 2.01 3.24 6.76
C PHE A 42 2.05 2.34 8.01
N GLU A 43 3.22 1.79 8.33
CA GLU A 43 3.39 0.92 9.48
C GLU A 43 3.12 1.68 10.80
N SER A 44 3.61 2.91 10.92
CA SER A 44 3.37 3.74 12.10
C SER A 44 1.89 4.01 12.31
N ALA A 45 1.16 4.33 11.24
CA ALA A 45 -0.27 4.58 11.32
C ALA A 45 -1.04 3.35 11.79
N MET A 46 -0.69 2.18 11.26
CA MET A 46 -1.31 0.91 11.66
C MET A 46 -1.02 0.58 13.13
N MET A 47 0.22 0.77 13.57
CA MET A 47 0.62 0.49 14.95
C MET A 47 -0.04 1.46 15.93
N ASN A 48 -0.15 2.74 15.57
CA ASN A 48 -0.81 3.73 16.41
C ASN A 48 -2.28 3.38 16.65
N ASP A 49 -2.98 2.88 15.64
CA ASP A 49 -4.36 2.42 15.78
C ASP A 49 -4.45 1.26 16.77
N ASN A 50 -3.51 0.31 16.69
CA ASN A 50 -3.45 -0.82 17.61
C ASN A 50 -3.20 -0.36 19.06
N LEU A 51 -2.29 0.61 19.24
CA LEU A 51 -1.92 1.14 20.56
C LEU A 51 -3.01 2.00 21.20
N SER A 52 -3.86 2.65 20.39
CA SER A 52 -4.90 3.54 20.90
C SER A 52 -6.17 2.79 21.33
N GLY A 53 -6.13 1.47 21.40
CA GLY A 53 -7.26 0.67 21.82
C GLY A 53 -8.31 0.43 20.75
N VAL A 54 -8.00 0.76 19.51
CA VAL A 54 -8.85 0.43 18.36
C VAL A 54 -8.91 -1.09 18.28
N SER A 55 -10.11 -1.65 18.11
CA SER A 55 -10.27 -3.10 18.05
C SER A 55 -9.50 -3.68 16.85
N ARG A 56 -9.11 -4.95 17.01
CA ARG A 56 -8.43 -5.70 15.94
C ARG A 56 -9.21 -5.66 14.63
N ASP A 57 -10.54 -5.74 14.73
CA ASP A 57 -11.42 -5.70 13.57
C ASP A 57 -11.31 -4.37 12.82
N ARG A 58 -11.25 -3.25 13.54
CA ARG A 58 -11.11 -1.93 12.91
C ARG A 58 -9.75 -1.76 12.26
N ALA A 59 -8.69 -2.27 12.88
CA ALA A 59 -7.36 -2.24 12.30
C ALA A 59 -7.34 -3.04 11.00
N LEU A 60 -7.96 -4.22 10.99
CA LEU A 60 -8.03 -5.06 9.80
C LEU A 60 -8.86 -4.42 8.69
N ASP A 61 -10.00 -3.81 9.04
CA ASP A 61 -10.86 -3.12 8.06
C ASP A 61 -10.11 -1.98 7.37
N ASN A 62 -9.30 -1.24 8.12
CA ASN A 62 -8.54 -0.12 7.57
C ASN A 62 -7.31 -0.56 6.79
N TYR A 63 -6.79 -1.75 7.05
CA TYR A 63 -5.54 -2.23 6.46
C TYR A 63 -5.60 -2.24 4.93
N ARG A 64 -6.62 -2.89 4.37
CA ARG A 64 -6.74 -3.00 2.91
C ARG A 64 -6.89 -1.63 2.25
N ALA A 65 -7.74 -0.79 2.80
CA ALA A 65 -7.97 0.54 2.26
C ALA A 65 -6.71 1.40 2.33
N ARG A 66 -6.00 1.37 3.44
CA ARG A 66 -4.76 2.14 3.63
C ARG A 66 -3.66 1.68 2.68
N LEU A 67 -3.50 0.38 2.53
CA LEU A 67 -2.47 -0.15 1.64
C LEU A 67 -2.80 0.15 0.18
N ALA A 68 -4.04 -0.05 -0.23
CA ALA A 68 -4.48 0.28 -1.58
C ALA A 68 -4.29 1.78 -1.87
N ALA A 69 -4.69 2.64 -0.92
CA ALA A 69 -4.54 4.10 -1.08
C ALA A 69 -3.07 4.52 -1.19
N ALA A 70 -2.19 3.83 -0.47
CA ALA A 70 -0.75 4.13 -0.50
C ALA A 70 -0.11 3.76 -1.84
N CYS A 71 -0.71 2.84 -2.59
CA CYS A 71 -0.08 2.25 -3.77
C CYS A 71 -0.78 2.53 -5.09
N ILE A 72 -2.07 2.92 -5.09
CA ILE A 72 -2.76 3.30 -6.34
C ILE A 72 -2.32 4.70 -6.73
N VAL A 73 -1.72 4.83 -7.91
CA VAL A 73 -1.15 6.09 -8.40
C VAL A 73 -1.64 6.40 -9.82
N ASP A 74 -1.47 7.66 -10.23
CA ASP A 74 -1.63 8.04 -11.63
C ASP A 74 -0.32 7.79 -12.40
N GLU A 75 -0.29 8.13 -13.68
CA GLU A 75 0.88 7.90 -14.53
C GLU A 75 2.11 8.66 -14.06
N SER A 76 1.94 9.76 -13.32
CA SER A 76 3.05 10.54 -12.77
C SER A 76 3.56 10.00 -11.43
N GLY A 77 2.89 8.99 -10.89
CA GLY A 77 3.25 8.41 -9.59
C GLY A 77 2.57 9.08 -8.40
N LYS A 78 1.60 9.96 -8.65
CA LYS A 78 0.87 10.64 -7.61
C LYS A 78 -0.30 9.78 -7.12
N ARG A 79 -0.50 9.71 -5.80
CA ARG A 79 -1.59 8.94 -5.21
C ARG A 79 -2.95 9.48 -5.62
N LEU A 80 -3.88 8.58 -5.94
CA LEU A 80 -5.26 8.94 -6.28
C LEU A 80 -6.11 9.15 -5.03
N PHE A 81 -5.80 8.49 -3.91
CA PHE A 81 -6.62 8.51 -2.70
C PHE A 81 -5.82 9.04 -1.52
N GLN A 82 -6.36 10.08 -0.87
CA GLN A 82 -5.76 10.68 0.32
C GLN A 82 -6.88 11.16 1.25
N GLY A 83 -6.55 11.30 2.54
CA GLY A 83 -7.47 11.83 3.52
C GLY A 83 -8.75 10.99 3.66
N SER A 84 -9.90 11.64 3.64
CA SER A 84 -11.19 10.98 3.82
C SER A 84 -11.55 10.01 2.68
N ALA A 85 -10.92 10.15 1.53
CA ALA A 85 -11.15 9.24 0.40
C ALA A 85 -10.67 7.82 0.69
N VAL A 86 -9.73 7.65 1.62
CA VAL A 86 -9.23 6.31 2.02
C VAL A 86 -10.36 5.48 2.64
N LYS A 87 -11.17 6.08 3.51
CA LYS A 87 -12.31 5.39 4.12
C LYS A 87 -13.33 4.97 3.05
N ARG A 88 -13.60 5.86 2.11
CA ARG A 88 -14.52 5.59 1.01
C ARG A 88 -14.02 4.45 0.12
N LEU A 89 -12.71 4.38 -0.10
CA LEU A 89 -12.11 3.27 -0.83
C LEU A 89 -12.35 1.94 -0.11
N GLY A 90 -12.29 1.95 1.21
CA GLY A 90 -12.56 0.76 2.04
C GLY A 90 -13.97 0.21 1.92
N GLU A 91 -14.90 1.02 1.42
CA GLU A 91 -16.30 0.61 1.20
C GLU A 91 -16.50 -0.15 -0.12
N LYS A 92 -15.46 -0.26 -0.93
CA LYS A 92 -15.52 -0.98 -2.21
C LYS A 92 -15.44 -2.49 -1.98
N SER A 93 -15.68 -3.25 -3.03
CA SER A 93 -15.65 -4.72 -2.99
C SER A 93 -14.37 -5.26 -2.36
N ALA A 94 -14.51 -6.17 -1.41
CA ALA A 94 -13.35 -6.84 -0.78
C ALA A 94 -12.53 -7.60 -1.82
N GLN A 95 -13.18 -8.22 -2.79
CA GLN A 95 -12.49 -8.96 -3.85
C GLN A 95 -11.67 -8.01 -4.74
N ALA A 96 -12.24 -6.86 -5.10
CA ALA A 96 -11.54 -5.86 -5.90
C ALA A 96 -10.34 -5.31 -5.13
N LEU A 97 -10.53 -4.95 -3.86
CA LEU A 97 -9.45 -4.47 -3.01
C LEU A 97 -8.34 -5.52 -2.84
N SER A 98 -8.70 -6.78 -2.70
CA SER A 98 -7.72 -7.86 -2.55
C SER A 98 -6.81 -8.00 -3.76
N ARG A 99 -7.33 -7.81 -4.98
CA ARG A 99 -6.50 -7.82 -6.19
C ARG A 99 -5.43 -6.75 -6.15
N VAL A 100 -5.81 -5.54 -5.73
CA VAL A 100 -4.88 -4.42 -5.61
C VAL A 100 -3.89 -4.65 -4.48
N VAL A 101 -4.38 -5.09 -3.32
CA VAL A 101 -3.56 -5.31 -2.12
C VAL A 101 -2.50 -6.39 -2.34
N ASP A 102 -2.84 -7.47 -3.05
CA ASP A 102 -1.88 -8.53 -3.35
C ASP A 102 -0.68 -7.98 -4.14
N VAL A 103 -0.95 -7.17 -5.15
CA VAL A 103 0.10 -6.55 -5.97
C VAL A 103 0.85 -5.49 -5.15
N ALA A 104 0.13 -4.65 -4.43
CA ALA A 104 0.73 -3.61 -3.58
C ALA A 104 1.69 -4.21 -2.55
N SER A 105 1.29 -5.31 -1.92
CA SER A 105 2.13 -6.01 -0.93
C SER A 105 3.40 -6.54 -1.57
N ARG A 106 3.28 -7.19 -2.72
CA ARG A 106 4.42 -7.75 -3.43
C ARG A 106 5.41 -6.66 -3.85
N LEU A 107 4.90 -5.59 -4.45
CA LEU A 107 5.75 -4.49 -4.93
C LEU A 107 6.39 -3.68 -3.79
N SER A 108 5.77 -3.69 -2.62
CA SER A 108 6.27 -2.98 -1.44
C SER A 108 7.13 -3.85 -0.52
N GLY A 109 7.31 -5.12 -0.88
CA GLY A 109 8.10 -6.05 -0.07
C GLY A 109 7.44 -6.48 1.23
N LEU A 110 6.11 -6.35 1.34
CA LEU A 110 5.37 -6.81 2.51
C LEU A 110 5.13 -8.31 2.42
N THR A 111 5.47 -9.03 3.49
CA THR A 111 5.22 -10.46 3.60
C THR A 111 3.92 -10.72 4.37
N ASP A 112 3.44 -11.96 4.36
CA ASP A 112 2.29 -12.35 5.17
C ASP A 112 2.56 -12.14 6.66
N ALA A 113 3.80 -12.38 7.10
CA ALA A 113 4.19 -12.14 8.49
C ALA A 113 4.10 -10.65 8.84
N ASP A 114 4.55 -9.77 7.93
CA ASP A 114 4.44 -8.33 8.11
C ASP A 114 2.97 -7.90 8.24
N ALA A 115 2.10 -8.43 7.37
CA ALA A 115 0.68 -8.12 7.40
C ALA A 115 0.03 -8.55 8.71
N LYS A 116 0.37 -9.73 9.22
CA LYS A 116 -0.14 -10.21 10.50
C LYS A 116 0.30 -9.32 11.66
N GLU A 117 1.55 -8.90 11.67
CA GLU A 117 2.07 -8.01 12.71
C GLU A 117 1.34 -6.67 12.69
N LEU A 118 1.14 -6.09 11.51
CA LEU A 118 0.49 -4.78 11.36
C LEU A 118 -0.99 -4.82 11.72
N THR A 119 -1.66 -5.95 11.53
CA THR A 119 -3.08 -6.11 11.88
C THR A 119 -3.30 -6.62 13.30
N GLY A 120 -2.23 -6.88 14.05
CA GLY A 120 -2.31 -7.31 15.44
C GLY A 120 -2.65 -8.78 15.64
N ASN A 121 -2.43 -9.60 14.63
CA ASN A 121 -2.69 -11.05 14.71
C ASN A 121 -1.45 -11.82 15.17
#